data_145358c9691c8de028e028af85374906
#
_entry.id   145358c9691c8de028e028af85374906
#
_cell.length_a   1.000
_cell.length_b   1.000
_cell.length_c   1.000
_cell.angle_alpha   90.00
_cell.angle_beta   90.00
_cell.angle_gamma   90.00
#
_symmetry.space_group_name_H-M   'P 1'
#
loop_
_entity.id
_entity.type
_entity.pdbx_description
1 polymer ?
#
loop_
_entity_poly.entity_id
_entity_poly.type
_entity_poly.pdbx_seq_one_letter_code
_entity_poly.pdbx_strand_id
1 'polypeptide(L)'
;MLRDYKGKVTVKVDGLAASAASVIAMAGDEVLVSPVSMLMIHNPSTIAMGDSAEMQKAIRMLDEVKESIINSYQTKTGLSRNKLSKRMDEETWMNAGKAVELHFADGVISRDELYNSAPSPKSEPDSNGDGNNDQNSNEQEKDSASGMLFSRYQIAAAINRKLCDYAKEHPSAPEPSEPTKTKYRIEDLEKRLDLMKQFI
;
A
#
# COMPACT_ATOMS: atom_id res chain seq x y z
N MET A 1 12.62 -16.93 -5.08
CA MET A 1 11.22 -16.89 -4.59
C MET A 1 10.25 -16.68 -5.75
N LEU A 2 9.63 -15.47 -6.01
CA LEU A 2 8.73 -15.33 -7.18
C LEU A 2 9.47 -15.59 -8.51
N ARG A 3 10.67 -15.03 -8.66
CA ARG A 3 11.53 -15.25 -9.84
C ARG A 3 12.08 -16.67 -9.99
N ASP A 4 12.09 -17.46 -8.95
CA ASP A 4 12.59 -18.85 -8.97
C ASP A 4 11.44 -19.83 -9.24
N TYR A 5 10.23 -19.34 -9.32
CA TYR A 5 9.07 -20.16 -9.67
C TYR A 5 9.17 -20.61 -11.13
N LYS A 6 8.98 -21.89 -11.38
CA LYS A 6 9.15 -22.48 -12.72
C LYS A 6 7.98 -22.21 -13.68
N GLY A 7 6.85 -21.76 -13.18
CA GLY A 7 5.68 -21.38 -13.97
C GLY A 7 5.67 -19.87 -14.24
N LYS A 8 4.78 -19.41 -15.12
CA LYS A 8 4.56 -17.99 -15.40
C LYS A 8 3.94 -17.29 -14.18
N VAL A 9 4.53 -16.19 -13.76
CA VAL A 9 4.02 -15.32 -12.70
C VAL A 9 3.39 -14.09 -13.34
N THR A 10 2.06 -13.97 -13.26
CA THR A 10 1.34 -12.76 -13.66
C THR A 10 0.98 -11.96 -12.43
N VAL A 11 1.44 -10.73 -12.37
CA VAL A 11 1.10 -9.78 -11.30
C VAL A 11 -0.03 -8.87 -11.78
N LYS A 12 -1.11 -8.77 -10.99
CA LYS A 12 -2.23 -7.85 -11.25
C LYS A 12 -2.28 -6.80 -10.16
N VAL A 13 -2.17 -5.53 -10.55
CA VAL A 13 -2.27 -4.38 -9.64
C VAL A 13 -3.67 -3.80 -9.74
N ASP A 14 -4.54 -4.15 -8.79
CA ASP A 14 -5.94 -3.71 -8.79
C ASP A 14 -6.16 -2.32 -8.19
N GLY A 15 -5.25 -1.86 -7.32
CA GLY A 15 -5.36 -0.57 -6.64
C GLY A 15 -4.02 0.16 -6.59
N LEU A 16 -3.23 -0.08 -5.56
CA LEU A 16 -1.98 0.65 -5.32
C LEU A 16 -0.80 -0.30 -5.15
N ALA A 17 0.23 -0.11 -5.97
CA ALA A 17 1.54 -0.73 -5.80
C ALA A 17 2.59 0.36 -5.57
N ALA A 18 2.80 0.75 -4.31
CA ALA A 18 3.74 1.80 -3.92
C ALA A 18 4.95 1.24 -3.19
N SER A 19 6.12 1.89 -3.33
CA SER A 19 7.33 1.56 -2.59
C SER A 19 7.73 0.08 -2.76
N ALA A 20 7.84 -0.69 -1.70
CA ALA A 20 8.18 -2.11 -1.74
C ALA A 20 7.24 -2.94 -2.63
N ALA A 21 5.95 -2.59 -2.67
CA ALA A 21 4.98 -3.29 -3.52
C ALA A 21 5.30 -3.12 -5.01
N SER A 22 5.79 -1.95 -5.43
CA SER A 22 6.23 -1.75 -6.82
C SER A 22 7.45 -2.60 -7.17
N VAL A 23 8.39 -2.79 -6.23
CA VAL A 23 9.56 -3.67 -6.42
C VAL A 23 9.11 -5.14 -6.53
N ILE A 24 8.16 -5.56 -5.69
CA ILE A 24 7.60 -6.92 -5.73
C ILE A 24 6.90 -7.16 -7.08
N ALA A 25 6.16 -6.18 -7.58
CA ALA A 25 5.49 -6.28 -8.87
C ALA A 25 6.47 -6.56 -10.02
N MET A 26 7.70 -6.02 -9.96
CA MET A 26 8.74 -6.26 -10.98
C MET A 26 9.28 -7.70 -10.99
N ALA A 27 8.88 -8.53 -10.04
CA ALA A 27 9.23 -9.96 -10.06
C ALA A 27 8.30 -10.78 -10.97
N GLY A 28 7.20 -10.22 -11.47
CA GLY A 28 6.30 -10.86 -12.41
C GLY A 28 6.89 -10.95 -13.81
N ASP A 29 6.64 -12.09 -14.49
CA ASP A 29 6.91 -12.22 -15.92
C ASP A 29 6.01 -11.28 -16.72
N GLU A 30 4.79 -11.11 -16.23
CA GLU A 30 3.79 -10.19 -16.76
C GLU A 30 3.19 -9.35 -15.64
N VAL A 31 3.14 -8.04 -15.84
CA VAL A 31 2.57 -7.09 -14.88
C VAL A 31 1.41 -6.37 -15.55
N LEU A 32 0.21 -6.59 -15.06
CA LEU A 32 -1.01 -5.97 -15.52
C LEU A 32 -1.54 -5.00 -14.48
N VAL A 33 -2.06 -3.86 -14.93
CA VAL A 33 -2.57 -2.80 -14.05
C VAL A 33 -4.04 -2.52 -14.33
N SER A 34 -4.84 -2.35 -13.28
CA SER A 34 -6.23 -1.89 -13.42
C SER A 34 -6.26 -0.46 -13.95
N PRO A 35 -7.28 -0.06 -14.73
CA PRO A 35 -7.40 1.31 -15.23
C PRO A 35 -7.35 2.40 -14.15
N VAL A 36 -7.74 2.07 -12.92
CA VAL A 36 -7.77 2.98 -11.76
C VAL A 36 -6.61 2.77 -10.80
N SER A 37 -5.69 1.86 -11.12
CA SER A 37 -4.55 1.59 -10.27
C SER A 37 -3.45 2.65 -10.37
N MET A 38 -2.64 2.70 -9.32
CA MET A 38 -1.48 3.58 -9.22
C MET A 38 -0.23 2.79 -8.86
N LEU A 39 0.90 3.14 -9.46
CA LEU A 39 2.21 2.73 -9.00
C LEU A 39 2.98 3.93 -8.47
N MET A 40 3.85 3.70 -7.48
CA MET A 40 4.75 4.73 -6.98
C MET A 40 6.13 4.16 -6.71
N ILE A 41 7.14 4.90 -7.15
CA ILE A 41 8.55 4.62 -6.87
C ILE A 41 9.20 5.80 -6.18
N HIS A 42 10.03 5.53 -5.18
CA HIS A 42 10.76 6.53 -4.41
C HIS A 42 12.06 5.95 -3.84
N ASN A 43 12.88 6.81 -3.26
CA ASN A 43 14.09 6.39 -2.56
C ASN A 43 13.75 5.60 -1.29
N PRO A 44 14.57 4.61 -0.92
CA PRO A 44 14.44 3.97 0.38
C PRO A 44 14.68 4.98 1.50
N SER A 45 13.97 4.81 2.60
CA SER A 45 14.11 5.64 3.80
C SER A 45 14.19 4.79 5.06
N THR A 46 14.87 5.30 6.07
CA THR A 46 14.95 4.66 7.38
C THR A 46 15.01 5.70 8.49
N ILE A 47 14.81 5.26 9.72
CA ILE A 47 15.06 6.05 10.91
C ILE A 47 16.33 5.46 11.53
N ALA A 48 17.33 6.30 11.79
CA ALA A 48 18.56 5.91 12.45
C ALA A 48 18.80 6.79 13.68
N MET A 49 19.36 6.21 14.74
CA MET A 49 19.73 6.88 15.97
C MET A 49 21.12 6.39 16.39
N GLY A 50 21.95 7.28 16.92
CA GLY A 50 23.29 6.96 17.37
C GLY A 50 24.27 8.07 17.11
N ASP A 51 25.54 7.71 17.10
CA ASP A 51 26.63 8.63 16.80
C ASP A 51 26.84 8.84 15.29
N SER A 52 27.87 9.62 14.94
CA SER A 52 28.20 9.91 13.54
C SER A 52 28.53 8.64 12.73
N ALA A 53 29.14 7.64 13.35
CA ALA A 53 29.48 6.39 12.67
C ALA A 53 28.22 5.58 12.34
N GLU A 54 27.26 5.52 13.24
CA GLU A 54 25.96 4.85 13.01
C GLU A 54 25.15 5.57 11.93
N MET A 55 25.14 6.92 11.90
CA MET A 55 24.50 7.68 10.82
C MET A 55 25.13 7.35 9.46
N GLN A 56 26.45 7.33 9.36
CA GLN A 56 27.14 7.00 8.12
C GLN A 56 26.87 5.56 7.67
N LYS A 57 26.70 4.64 8.61
CA LYS A 57 26.35 3.25 8.31
C LYS A 57 24.93 3.14 7.73
N ALA A 58 23.99 3.89 8.30
CA ALA A 58 22.62 3.97 7.78
C ALA A 58 22.60 4.56 6.36
N ILE A 59 23.37 5.61 6.08
CA ILE A 59 23.49 6.20 4.74
C ILE A 59 24.01 5.16 3.73
N ARG A 60 25.13 4.50 4.04
CA ARG A 60 25.68 3.46 3.14
C ARG A 60 24.68 2.33 2.88
N MET A 61 23.94 1.92 3.91
CA MET A 61 22.88 0.90 3.75
C MET A 61 21.78 1.38 2.80
N LEU A 62 21.32 2.63 2.92
CA LEU A 62 20.32 3.18 2.02
C LEU A 62 20.80 3.27 0.58
N ASP A 63 22.07 3.62 0.36
CA ASP A 63 22.68 3.66 -0.98
C ASP A 63 22.66 2.25 -1.61
N GLU A 64 23.09 1.22 -0.89
CA GLU A 64 23.05 -0.17 -1.37
C GLU A 64 21.64 -0.66 -1.67
N VAL A 65 20.67 -0.31 -0.80
CA VAL A 65 19.26 -0.64 -1.02
C VAL A 65 18.73 0.08 -2.26
N LYS A 66 19.05 1.37 -2.45
CA LYS A 66 18.69 2.13 -3.65
C LYS A 66 19.21 1.48 -4.92
N GLU A 67 20.48 1.09 -4.94
CA GLU A 67 21.10 0.41 -6.08
C GLU A 67 20.38 -0.92 -6.40
N SER A 68 20.05 -1.69 -5.37
CA SER A 68 19.29 -2.96 -5.51
C SER A 68 17.90 -2.74 -6.10
N ILE A 69 17.19 -1.71 -5.65
CA ILE A 69 15.88 -1.33 -6.18
C ILE A 69 15.99 -0.91 -7.65
N ILE A 70 16.99 -0.08 -8.00
CA ILE A 70 17.23 0.34 -9.38
C ILE A 70 17.49 -0.87 -10.27
N ASN A 71 18.25 -1.87 -9.82
CA ASN A 71 18.50 -3.10 -10.58
C ASN A 71 17.17 -3.82 -10.90
N SER A 72 16.26 -3.90 -9.94
CA SER A 72 14.94 -4.51 -10.14
C SER A 72 14.12 -3.77 -11.19
N TYR A 73 14.03 -2.45 -11.10
CA TYR A 73 13.31 -1.63 -12.06
C TYR A 73 13.96 -1.67 -13.45
N GLN A 74 15.29 -1.58 -13.52
CA GLN A 74 16.02 -1.63 -14.80
C GLN A 74 15.77 -2.94 -15.54
N THR A 75 15.79 -4.06 -14.83
CA THR A 75 15.56 -5.38 -15.43
C THR A 75 14.18 -5.48 -16.07
N LYS A 76 13.14 -4.88 -15.46
CA LYS A 76 11.77 -4.91 -15.99
C LYS A 76 11.54 -3.85 -17.06
N THR A 77 11.96 -2.62 -16.81
CA THR A 77 11.61 -1.46 -17.65
C THR A 77 12.57 -1.21 -18.79
N GLY A 78 13.82 -1.66 -18.70
CA GLY A 78 14.88 -1.31 -19.64
C GLY A 78 15.34 0.16 -19.56
N LEU A 79 14.82 0.96 -18.63
CA LEU A 79 15.21 2.36 -18.46
C LEU A 79 16.65 2.46 -17.92
N SER A 80 17.35 3.53 -18.29
CA SER A 80 18.69 3.78 -17.75
C SER A 80 18.65 4.08 -16.25
N ARG A 81 19.73 3.67 -15.53
CA ARG A 81 19.87 3.91 -14.08
C ARG A 81 19.67 5.37 -13.69
N ASN A 82 20.22 6.30 -14.46
CA ASN A 82 20.08 7.73 -14.21
C ASN A 82 18.63 8.20 -14.29
N LYS A 83 17.85 7.69 -15.27
CA LYS A 83 16.42 8.00 -15.38
C LYS A 83 15.64 7.42 -14.20
N LEU A 84 15.97 6.21 -13.77
CA LEU A 84 15.31 5.56 -12.64
C LEU A 84 15.64 6.27 -11.33
N SER A 85 16.94 6.57 -11.07
CA SER A 85 17.37 7.32 -9.90
C SER A 85 16.63 8.67 -9.80
N LYS A 86 16.63 9.45 -10.90
CA LYS A 86 15.93 10.74 -10.93
C LYS A 86 14.44 10.60 -10.59
N ARG A 87 13.76 9.60 -11.14
CA ARG A 87 12.35 9.36 -10.84
C ARG A 87 12.10 8.94 -9.40
N MET A 88 13.02 8.19 -8.81
CA MET A 88 12.96 7.84 -7.38
C MET A 88 13.22 9.05 -6.50
N ASP A 89 14.16 9.93 -6.87
CA ASP A 89 14.45 11.19 -6.17
C ASP A 89 13.23 12.13 -6.17
N GLU A 90 12.45 12.12 -7.27
CA GLU A 90 11.25 12.94 -7.46
C GLU A 90 9.98 12.30 -6.88
N GLU A 91 10.05 11.10 -6.30
CA GLU A 91 8.86 10.33 -5.87
C GLU A 91 7.81 10.24 -6.98
N THR A 92 8.09 9.41 -7.98
CA THR A 92 7.25 9.36 -9.17
C THR A 92 5.99 8.51 -8.96
N TRP A 93 4.84 9.14 -9.11
CA TRP A 93 3.53 8.50 -9.16
C TRP A 93 3.11 8.25 -10.61
N MET A 94 2.60 7.06 -10.89
CA MET A 94 2.21 6.62 -12.22
C MET A 94 0.80 6.05 -12.19
N ASN A 95 -0.09 6.61 -13.02
CA ASN A 95 -1.35 5.96 -13.35
C ASN A 95 -1.12 4.78 -14.31
N ALA A 96 -2.17 4.01 -14.62
CA ALA A 96 -2.08 2.83 -15.47
C ALA A 96 -1.40 3.11 -16.82
N GLY A 97 -1.79 4.17 -17.52
CA GLY A 97 -1.21 4.55 -18.82
C GLY A 97 0.27 4.90 -18.72
N LYS A 98 0.65 5.64 -17.68
CA LYS A 98 2.06 6.03 -17.44
C LYS A 98 2.93 4.85 -17.04
N ALA A 99 2.37 3.90 -16.28
CA ALA A 99 3.06 2.68 -15.91
C ALA A 99 3.40 1.82 -17.15
N VAL A 100 2.46 1.71 -18.09
CA VAL A 100 2.68 1.00 -19.36
C VAL A 100 3.68 1.75 -20.23
N GLU A 101 3.55 3.07 -20.39
CA GLU A 101 4.48 3.92 -21.18
C GLU A 101 5.93 3.79 -20.71
N LEU A 102 6.13 3.67 -19.40
CA LEU A 102 7.45 3.55 -18.78
C LEU A 102 7.89 2.09 -18.56
N HIS A 103 7.13 1.14 -19.07
CA HIS A 103 7.38 -0.30 -18.98
C HIS A 103 7.42 -0.86 -17.55
N PHE A 104 6.81 -0.19 -16.58
CA PHE A 104 6.54 -0.76 -15.26
C PHE A 104 5.38 -1.76 -15.28
N ALA A 105 4.53 -1.68 -16.30
CA ALA A 105 3.47 -2.63 -16.57
C ALA A 105 3.49 -3.02 -18.05
N ASP A 106 3.06 -4.24 -18.33
CA ASP A 106 2.98 -4.79 -19.69
C ASP A 106 1.64 -4.46 -20.35
N GLY A 107 0.60 -4.19 -19.57
CA GLY A 107 -0.72 -3.84 -20.09
C GLY A 107 -1.70 -3.38 -19.02
N VAL A 108 -2.84 -2.88 -19.50
CA VAL A 108 -3.98 -2.51 -18.66
C VAL A 108 -4.99 -3.65 -18.71
N ILE A 109 -5.47 -4.09 -17.54
CA ILE A 109 -6.46 -5.16 -17.43
C ILE A 109 -7.75 -4.72 -18.10
N SER A 110 -8.25 -5.50 -19.05
CA SER A 110 -9.55 -5.26 -19.67
C SER A 110 -10.69 -5.62 -18.71
N ARG A 111 -11.87 -5.04 -18.93
CA ARG A 111 -13.05 -5.34 -18.13
C ARG A 111 -13.40 -6.84 -18.18
N ASP A 112 -13.24 -7.46 -19.33
CA ASP A 112 -13.56 -8.87 -19.53
C ASP A 112 -12.58 -9.79 -18.79
N GLU A 113 -11.30 -9.40 -18.67
CA GLU A 113 -10.31 -10.12 -17.87
C GLU A 113 -10.54 -10.03 -16.38
N LEU A 114 -11.10 -8.89 -15.89
CA LEU A 114 -11.48 -8.73 -14.49
C LEU A 114 -12.61 -9.69 -14.11
N TYR A 115 -13.59 -9.88 -14.99
CA TYR A 115 -14.72 -10.78 -14.74
C TYR A 115 -14.38 -12.26 -14.94
N ASN A 116 -13.54 -12.60 -15.90
CA ASN A 116 -13.14 -13.99 -16.18
C ASN A 116 -12.10 -14.54 -15.19
N SER A 117 -11.47 -13.68 -14.39
CA SER A 117 -10.47 -14.09 -13.37
C SER A 117 -11.10 -14.37 -12.00
N ALA A 118 -12.37 -14.08 -11.81
CA ALA A 118 -13.09 -14.47 -10.59
C ALA A 118 -13.34 -15.99 -10.62
N PRO A 119 -13.00 -16.76 -9.55
CA PRO A 119 -13.35 -18.16 -9.49
C PRO A 119 -14.88 -18.26 -9.55
N SER A 120 -15.40 -18.90 -10.59
CA SER A 120 -16.82 -19.20 -10.68
C SER A 120 -17.23 -19.97 -9.43
N PRO A 121 -18.29 -19.59 -8.72
CA PRO A 121 -18.83 -20.40 -7.64
C PRO A 121 -19.20 -21.75 -8.25
N LYS A 122 -18.60 -22.83 -7.76
CA LYS A 122 -19.04 -24.18 -8.10
C LYS A 122 -20.49 -24.27 -7.66
N SER A 123 -21.39 -24.33 -8.62
CA SER A 123 -22.79 -24.71 -8.39
C SER A 123 -22.80 -26.16 -7.94
N GLU A 124 -22.98 -26.40 -6.65
CA GLU A 124 -23.38 -27.71 -6.17
C GLU A 124 -24.82 -27.96 -6.68
N PRO A 125 -25.14 -29.17 -7.14
CA PRO A 125 -26.48 -29.47 -7.61
C PRO A 125 -27.45 -29.59 -6.40
N ASP A 126 -28.31 -28.61 -6.22
CA ASP A 126 -29.46 -28.73 -5.32
C ASP A 126 -30.41 -29.78 -5.87
N SER A 127 -30.46 -30.92 -5.17
CA SER A 127 -31.56 -31.87 -5.26
C SER A 127 -32.56 -31.51 -4.15
N ASN A 128 -33.68 -30.94 -4.50
CA ASN A 128 -35.04 -31.40 -4.15
C ASN A 128 -36.07 -30.28 -4.36
N GLY A 129 -37.07 -30.64 -5.12
CA GLY A 129 -38.24 -29.81 -5.39
C GLY A 129 -39.18 -29.75 -4.20
N ASP A 130 -39.98 -28.71 -4.16
CA ASP A 130 -41.45 -28.77 -4.30
C ASP A 130 -42.02 -27.36 -4.32
N GLY A 131 -43.07 -27.20 -5.10
CA GLY A 131 -43.70 -25.94 -5.44
C GLY A 131 -44.45 -25.27 -4.31
N ASN A 132 -44.61 -24.00 -4.43
CA ASN A 132 -45.93 -23.34 -4.55
C ASN A 132 -45.80 -21.84 -4.83
N ASN A 133 -46.63 -21.44 -5.70
CA ASN A 133 -47.03 -20.13 -6.16
C ASN A 133 -47.44 -19.22 -5.00
N ASP A 134 -46.95 -17.96 -4.99
CA ASP A 134 -47.84 -16.81 -4.85
C ASP A 134 -47.12 -15.49 -5.13
N GLN A 135 -47.78 -14.68 -5.93
CA GLN A 135 -47.44 -13.32 -6.33
C GLN A 135 -47.44 -12.38 -5.14
N ASN A 136 -46.43 -11.56 -4.98
CA ASN A 136 -46.66 -10.14 -4.74
C ASN A 136 -45.40 -9.27 -5.04
N SER A 137 -45.66 -8.24 -5.82
CA SER A 137 -44.77 -7.15 -6.21
C SER A 137 -44.25 -6.37 -5.02
N ASN A 138 -42.93 -6.15 -4.97
CA ASN A 138 -42.36 -4.86 -4.58
C ASN A 138 -40.90 -4.74 -5.05
N GLU A 139 -40.68 -3.72 -5.84
CA GLU A 139 -39.38 -3.30 -6.35
C GLU A 139 -38.49 -2.92 -5.19
N GLN A 140 -37.35 -3.58 -5.07
CA GLN A 140 -36.17 -3.06 -4.40
C GLN A 140 -34.93 -3.49 -5.20
N GLU A 141 -34.22 -2.49 -5.65
CA GLU A 141 -32.97 -2.58 -6.38
C GLU A 141 -32.02 -3.60 -5.71
N LYS A 142 -31.76 -4.71 -6.39
CA LYS A 142 -30.71 -5.65 -6.04
C LYS A 142 -29.45 -5.21 -6.74
N ASP A 143 -28.58 -4.53 -6.00
CA ASP A 143 -27.17 -4.41 -6.32
C ASP A 143 -26.57 -5.81 -6.46
N SER A 144 -26.34 -6.19 -7.71
CA SER A 144 -25.69 -7.46 -8.06
C SER A 144 -24.16 -7.31 -7.92
N ALA A 145 -23.67 -7.29 -6.68
CA ALA A 145 -22.28 -7.49 -6.36
C ALA A 145 -22.06 -8.94 -5.91
N SER A 146 -22.29 -9.87 -6.83
CA SER A 146 -21.97 -11.28 -6.63
C SER A 146 -20.47 -11.48 -6.89
N GLY A 147 -19.70 -11.87 -5.86
CA GLY A 147 -18.32 -12.33 -6.03
C GLY A 147 -17.40 -12.19 -4.84
N MET A 148 -17.79 -11.54 -3.75
CA MET A 148 -17.01 -11.56 -2.51
C MET A 148 -17.72 -12.39 -1.45
N LEU A 149 -17.06 -13.39 -0.87
CA LEU A 149 -17.55 -14.17 0.28
C LEU A 149 -17.98 -13.29 1.46
N PHE A 150 -17.54 -12.01 1.47
CA PHE A 150 -17.97 -10.99 2.42
C PHE A 150 -18.05 -9.64 1.71
N SER A 151 -19.16 -8.93 1.84
CA SER A 151 -19.26 -7.56 1.34
C SER A 151 -18.25 -6.67 2.09
N ARG A 152 -17.68 -5.64 1.43
CA ARG A 152 -16.82 -4.65 2.09
C ARG A 152 -17.46 -4.08 3.35
N TYR A 153 -18.77 -3.94 3.34
CA TYR A 153 -19.55 -3.47 4.48
C TYR A 153 -19.53 -4.46 5.65
N GLN A 154 -19.64 -5.75 5.38
CA GLN A 154 -19.58 -6.81 6.41
C GLN A 154 -18.17 -6.91 7.03
N ILE A 155 -17.13 -6.78 6.21
CA ILE A 155 -15.74 -6.76 6.68
C ILE A 155 -15.50 -5.52 7.55
N ALA A 156 -15.89 -4.34 7.10
CA ALA A 156 -15.75 -3.11 7.88
C ALA A 156 -16.55 -3.17 9.20
N ALA A 157 -17.77 -3.71 9.18
CA ALA A 157 -18.58 -3.89 10.36
C ALA A 157 -17.96 -4.91 11.35
N ALA A 158 -17.37 -5.99 10.86
CA ALA A 158 -16.67 -6.98 11.68
C ALA A 158 -15.39 -6.41 12.31
N ILE A 159 -14.63 -5.63 11.56
CA ILE A 159 -13.43 -4.93 12.07
C ILE A 159 -13.83 -3.90 13.13
N ASN A 160 -14.83 -3.07 12.86
CA ASN A 160 -15.31 -2.08 13.83
C ASN A 160 -15.83 -2.73 15.11
N ARG A 161 -16.55 -3.86 15.01
CA ARG A 161 -17.02 -4.62 16.18
C ARG A 161 -15.81 -5.10 17.02
N LYS A 162 -14.82 -5.71 16.38
CA LYS A 162 -13.59 -6.17 17.10
C LYS A 162 -12.81 -5.03 17.71
N LEU A 163 -12.71 -3.88 17.06
CA LEU A 163 -12.08 -2.68 17.60
C LEU A 163 -12.84 -2.13 18.81
N CYS A 164 -14.18 -2.10 18.75
CA CYS A 164 -15.02 -1.70 19.88
C CYS A 164 -14.90 -2.65 21.06
N ASP A 165 -14.83 -3.96 20.81
CA ASP A 165 -14.66 -4.97 21.87
C ASP A 165 -13.26 -4.88 22.48
N TYR A 166 -12.23 -4.71 21.66
CA TYR A 166 -10.85 -4.47 22.12
C TYR A 166 -10.75 -3.19 22.97
N ALA A 167 -11.40 -2.10 22.57
CA ALA A 167 -11.41 -0.85 23.33
C ALA A 167 -12.15 -0.97 24.68
N LYS A 168 -13.16 -1.85 24.76
CA LYS A 168 -13.85 -2.15 26.04
C LYS A 168 -13.00 -2.99 26.99
N GLU A 169 -12.26 -3.95 26.46
CA GLU A 169 -11.38 -4.82 27.24
C GLU A 169 -10.08 -4.13 27.64
N HIS A 170 -9.66 -3.12 26.87
CA HIS A 170 -8.47 -2.31 27.11
C HIS A 170 -8.89 -0.83 27.19
N PRO A 171 -9.56 -0.40 28.28
CA PRO A 171 -9.86 1.00 28.45
C PRO A 171 -8.54 1.78 28.38
N SER A 172 -8.45 2.70 27.40
CA SER A 172 -7.28 3.56 27.23
C SER A 172 -6.88 4.11 28.58
N ALA A 173 -5.59 4.05 28.89
CA ALA A 173 -5.04 4.78 30.01
C ALA A 173 -5.58 6.23 29.96
N PRO A 174 -5.89 6.87 31.11
CA PRO A 174 -6.45 8.21 31.11
C PRO A 174 -5.62 9.08 30.16
N GLU A 175 -6.31 9.83 29.29
CA GLU A 175 -5.66 10.75 28.37
C GLU A 175 -4.58 11.49 29.13
N PRO A 176 -3.34 11.56 28.58
CA PRO A 176 -2.31 12.36 29.23
C PRO A 176 -2.93 13.75 29.41
N SER A 177 -3.12 14.15 30.65
CA SER A 177 -3.57 15.49 31.03
C SER A 177 -2.85 16.46 30.10
N GLU A 178 -3.61 17.37 29.45
CA GLU A 178 -3.06 18.38 28.54
C GLU A 178 -1.72 18.86 29.11
N PRO A 179 -0.67 18.95 28.30
CA PRO A 179 0.62 19.42 28.79
C PRO A 179 0.33 20.77 29.46
N THR A 180 0.47 20.80 30.76
CA THR A 180 0.36 22.04 31.55
C THR A 180 1.24 23.04 30.80
N LYS A 181 0.64 24.07 30.22
CA LYS A 181 1.37 25.17 29.57
C LYS A 181 2.30 25.73 30.63
N THR A 182 3.50 25.16 30.70
CA THR A 182 4.56 25.66 31.54
C THR A 182 4.88 27.03 30.94
N LYS A 183 4.31 28.07 31.56
CA LYS A 183 4.67 29.44 31.26
C LYS A 183 6.14 29.58 31.66
N TYR A 184 7.02 29.32 30.68
CA TYR A 184 8.42 29.72 30.86
C TYR A 184 8.42 31.20 31.02
N ARG A 185 8.91 31.69 32.18
CA ARG A 185 9.10 33.10 32.39
C ARG A 185 10.12 33.59 31.37
N ILE A 186 9.87 34.71 30.75
CA ILE A 186 10.76 35.30 29.75
C ILE A 186 12.19 35.41 30.31
N GLU A 187 12.30 35.75 31.60
CA GLU A 187 13.57 35.83 32.37
C GLU A 187 14.37 34.48 32.37
N ASP A 188 13.70 33.35 32.37
CA ASP A 188 14.36 32.03 32.34
C ASP A 188 14.85 31.67 30.93
N LEU A 189 14.17 32.14 29.91
CA LEU A 189 14.59 31.99 28.51
C LEU A 189 15.76 32.89 28.19
N GLU A 190 15.78 34.12 28.69
CA GLU A 190 16.89 35.08 28.55
C GLU A 190 18.16 34.56 29.23
N LYS A 191 18.07 34.02 30.45
CA LYS A 191 19.21 33.39 31.12
C LYS A 191 19.76 32.20 30.38
N ARG A 192 18.90 31.37 29.76
CA ARG A 192 19.34 30.28 28.94
C ARG A 192 20.03 30.73 27.64
N LEU A 193 19.51 31.80 27.05
CA LEU A 193 20.11 32.38 25.84
C LEU A 193 21.49 32.99 26.14
N ASP A 194 21.65 33.66 27.27
CA ASP A 194 22.93 34.24 27.70
C ASP A 194 23.97 33.16 28.05
N LEU A 195 23.54 32.05 28.64
CA LEU A 195 24.40 30.89 28.84
C LEU A 195 24.89 30.29 27.53
N MET A 196 24.02 30.20 26.53
CA MET A 196 24.39 29.66 25.22
C MET A 196 25.35 30.58 24.44
N LYS A 197 25.27 31.92 24.64
CA LYS A 197 26.22 32.85 24.00
C LYS A 197 27.65 32.76 24.56
N GLN A 198 27.85 32.16 25.73
CA GLN A 198 29.18 31.97 26.31
C GLN A 198 29.95 30.76 25.70
N PHE A 199 29.29 29.95 24.87
CA PHE A 199 29.84 28.76 24.24
C PHE A 199 30.00 28.88 22.71
N ILE A 200 29.81 30.08 22.17
CA ILE A 200 30.09 30.47 20.78
C ILE A 200 31.26 31.45 20.75
#